data_ab6794e0fbcd361ae3c807ab90c2441a
#
_entry.id   ab6794e0fbcd361ae3c807ab90c2441a
#
_cell.length_a   1.000
_cell.length_b   1.000
_cell.length_c   1.000
_cell.angle_alpha   90.00
_cell.angle_beta   90.00
_cell.angle_gamma   90.00
#
_symmetry.space_group_name_H-M   'P 1'
#
loop_
_entity.id
_entity.type
_entity.pdbx_description
1 polymer ?
#
loop_
_entity_poly.entity_id
_entity_poly.type
_entity_poly.pdbx_seq_one_letter_code
_entity_poly.pdbx_strand_id
1 'polypeptide(L)'
;MWGQVGASCEAAYSATKGAVIALSKALAKELGPRGIRVICVAPGVILTDMCADIDPGILEELRQESPIGKNGTPEDVAAAIEYLAFAPFVTGQVLGVNGGFLI
;
A
#
# COMPACT_ATOMS: atom_id res chain seq x y z
N MET A 1 9.85 5.36 -6.42
CA MET A 1 10.43 4.14 -5.83
C MET A 1 10.83 3.14 -6.90
N TRP A 2 9.95 2.84 -7.76
CA TRP A 2 10.18 1.84 -8.80
C TRP A 2 10.66 2.42 -10.11
N GLY A 3 10.93 3.71 -10.16
CA GLY A 3 11.49 4.38 -11.31
C GLY A 3 12.82 3.84 -11.78
N GLN A 4 13.53 3.13 -10.92
CA GLN A 4 14.79 2.50 -11.22
C GLN A 4 14.66 1.27 -12.12
N VAL A 5 13.44 0.76 -12.25
CA VAL A 5 13.17 -0.49 -12.98
C VAL A 5 12.81 -0.23 -14.44
N GLY A 6 12.75 1.04 -14.82
CA GLY A 6 12.43 1.45 -16.19
C GLY A 6 10.96 1.78 -16.38
N ALA A 7 10.70 2.61 -17.37
CA ALA A 7 9.38 3.19 -17.59
C ALA A 7 8.31 2.13 -17.92
N SER A 8 8.66 1.07 -18.66
CA SER A 8 7.70 0.04 -19.02
C SER A 8 7.25 -0.77 -17.81
N CYS A 9 8.16 -1.04 -16.87
CA CYS A 9 7.84 -1.75 -15.62
C CYS A 9 6.98 -0.87 -14.72
N GLU A 10 7.27 0.43 -14.66
CA GLU A 10 6.48 1.38 -13.90
C GLU A 10 5.05 1.51 -14.46
N ALA A 11 4.93 1.56 -15.78
CA ALA A 11 3.62 1.67 -16.42
C ALA A 11 2.75 0.45 -16.11
N ALA A 12 3.31 -0.76 -16.22
CA ALA A 12 2.60 -1.99 -15.90
C ALA A 12 2.21 -2.05 -14.42
N TYR A 13 3.11 -1.67 -13.52
CA TYR A 13 2.84 -1.63 -12.09
C TYR A 13 1.73 -0.64 -11.77
N SER A 14 1.81 0.58 -12.32
CA SER A 14 0.81 1.62 -12.08
C SER A 14 -0.56 1.21 -12.61
N ALA A 15 -0.63 0.57 -13.78
CA ALA A 15 -1.87 0.09 -14.34
C ALA A 15 -2.50 -1.00 -13.47
N THR A 16 -1.68 -1.95 -12.98
CA THR A 16 -2.15 -3.03 -12.11
C THR A 16 -2.69 -2.46 -10.79
N LYS A 17 -1.95 -1.54 -10.19
CA LYS A 17 -2.37 -0.89 -8.95
C LYS A 17 -3.66 -0.11 -9.13
N GLY A 18 -3.79 0.64 -10.22
CA GLY A 18 -5.00 1.38 -10.55
C GLY A 18 -6.20 0.46 -10.73
N ALA A 19 -5.99 -0.69 -11.38
CA ALA A 19 -7.04 -1.67 -11.57
C ALA A 19 -7.53 -2.25 -10.23
N VAL A 20 -6.63 -2.57 -9.32
CA VAL A 20 -7.00 -3.09 -7.98
C VAL A 20 -7.80 -2.05 -7.21
N ILE A 21 -7.39 -0.79 -7.24
CA ILE A 21 -8.11 0.29 -6.55
C ILE A 21 -9.51 0.47 -7.15
N ALA A 22 -9.62 0.53 -8.46
CA ALA A 22 -10.90 0.71 -9.14
C ALA A 22 -11.84 -0.46 -8.87
N LEU A 23 -11.33 -1.69 -8.93
CA LEU A 23 -12.10 -2.89 -8.63
C LEU A 23 -12.58 -2.88 -7.18
N SER A 24 -11.71 -2.52 -6.24
CA SER A 24 -12.07 -2.46 -4.83
C SER A 24 -13.21 -1.48 -4.57
N LYS A 25 -13.17 -0.31 -5.21
CA LYS A 25 -14.22 0.69 -5.08
C LYS A 25 -15.55 0.23 -5.67
N ALA A 26 -15.49 -0.41 -6.84
CA ALA A 26 -16.67 -0.96 -7.48
C ALA A 26 -17.30 -2.06 -6.63
N LEU A 27 -16.48 -2.98 -6.13
CA LEU A 27 -16.96 -4.05 -5.26
C LEU A 27 -17.54 -3.52 -3.94
N ALA A 28 -16.97 -2.45 -3.39
CA ALA A 28 -17.49 -1.84 -2.17
C ALA A 28 -18.93 -1.35 -2.38
N LYS A 29 -19.22 -0.75 -3.52
CA LYS A 29 -20.55 -0.28 -3.85
C LYS A 29 -21.50 -1.44 -4.14
N GLU A 30 -21.04 -2.45 -4.84
CA GLU A 30 -21.83 -3.60 -5.23
C GLU A 30 -22.20 -4.48 -4.03
N LEU A 31 -21.25 -4.70 -3.13
CA LEU A 31 -21.39 -5.61 -2.01
C LEU A 31 -21.84 -4.92 -0.72
N GLY A 32 -21.78 -3.59 -0.67
CA GLY A 32 -22.21 -2.82 0.49
C GLY A 32 -23.62 -3.16 0.97
N PRO A 33 -24.62 -3.27 0.07
CA PRO A 33 -25.98 -3.64 0.48
C PRO A 33 -26.10 -4.99 1.17
N ARG A 34 -25.10 -5.87 0.97
CA ARG A 34 -25.03 -7.18 1.65
C ARG A 34 -24.24 -7.11 2.96
N GLY A 35 -23.81 -5.93 3.38
CA GLY A 35 -23.02 -5.78 4.58
C GLY A 35 -21.56 -6.19 4.43
N ILE A 36 -21.06 -6.31 3.20
CA ILE A 36 -19.67 -6.67 2.93
C ILE A 36 -18.88 -5.40 2.67
N ARG A 37 -17.80 -5.21 3.42
CA ARG A 37 -16.91 -4.07 3.26
C ARG A 37 -15.70 -4.48 2.42
N VAL A 38 -15.23 -3.58 1.57
CA VAL A 38 -14.08 -3.81 0.71
C VAL A 38 -13.15 -2.59 0.85
N ILE A 39 -11.97 -2.82 1.34
CA ILE A 39 -10.97 -1.77 1.56
C ILE A 39 -9.67 -2.21 0.90
N CYS A 40 -8.96 -1.25 0.30
CA CYS A 40 -7.67 -1.47 -0.29
C CYS A 40 -6.59 -0.91 0.64
N VAL A 41 -5.60 -1.73 0.97
CA VAL A 41 -4.43 -1.28 1.73
C VAL A 41 -3.27 -1.14 0.77
N ALA A 42 -2.64 0.04 0.78
CA ALA A 42 -1.53 0.35 -0.11
C ALA A 42 -0.27 0.58 0.73
N PRO A 43 0.54 -0.45 0.96
CA PRO A 43 1.78 -0.29 1.73
C PRO A 43 2.84 0.43 0.91
N GLY A 44 3.72 1.15 1.61
CA GLY A 44 4.91 1.75 1.02
C GLY A 44 6.08 0.79 1.07
N VAL A 45 7.25 1.30 1.44
CA VAL A 45 8.45 0.46 1.58
C VAL A 45 8.37 -0.30 2.89
N ILE A 46 8.19 -1.61 2.80
CA ILE A 46 8.03 -2.49 3.96
C ILE A 46 9.22 -3.45 4.01
N LEU A 47 9.90 -3.48 5.14
CA LEU A 47 11.06 -4.35 5.34
C LEU A 47 10.59 -5.79 5.56
N THR A 48 10.81 -6.62 4.55
CA THR A 48 10.48 -8.05 4.56
C THR A 48 11.70 -8.83 4.12
N ASP A 49 11.61 -10.16 4.14
CA ASP A 49 12.68 -11.03 3.65
C ASP A 49 13.00 -10.75 2.17
N MET A 50 12.03 -10.30 1.40
CA MET A 50 12.23 -9.93 0.01
C MET A 50 13.13 -8.71 -0.16
N CYS A 51 13.29 -7.90 0.88
CA CYS A 51 14.18 -6.73 0.88
C CYS A 51 15.64 -7.09 1.14
N ALA A 52 15.93 -8.35 1.46
CA ALA A 52 17.30 -8.78 1.77
C ALA A 52 18.27 -8.57 0.58
N ASP A 53 17.75 -8.61 -0.64
CA ASP A 53 18.54 -8.45 -1.86
C ASP A 53 18.67 -6.98 -2.28
N ILE A 54 18.03 -6.04 -1.58
CA ILE A 54 18.11 -4.62 -1.89
C ILE A 54 19.35 -4.04 -1.22
N ASP A 55 20.10 -3.24 -1.98
CA ASP A 55 21.27 -2.54 -1.47
C ASP A 55 20.89 -1.71 -0.23
N PRO A 56 21.61 -1.86 0.90
CA PRO A 56 21.36 -1.06 2.09
C PRO A 56 21.38 0.45 1.84
N GLY A 57 22.19 0.93 0.89
CA GLY A 57 22.22 2.33 0.53
C GLY A 57 20.90 2.80 -0.08
N ILE A 58 20.28 1.97 -0.90
CA ILE A 58 18.98 2.27 -1.49
C ILE A 58 17.90 2.29 -0.42
N LEU A 59 17.92 1.34 0.50
CA LEU A 59 16.96 1.31 1.62
C LEU A 59 17.09 2.58 2.48
N GLU A 60 18.31 3.04 2.71
CA GLU A 60 18.53 4.25 3.48
C GLU A 60 18.00 5.49 2.75
N GLU A 61 18.19 5.57 1.44
CA GLU A 61 17.63 6.65 0.63
C GLU A 61 16.10 6.66 0.71
N LEU A 62 15.47 5.49 0.62
CA LEU A 62 14.02 5.37 0.71
C LEU A 62 13.52 5.76 2.11
N ARG A 63 14.28 5.42 3.14
CA ARG A 63 13.96 5.83 4.50
C ARG A 63 13.96 7.35 4.64
N GLN A 64 14.95 8.01 4.03
CA GLN A 64 15.05 9.46 4.07
C GLN A 64 13.95 10.16 3.31
N GLU A 65 13.42 9.54 2.25
CA GLU A 65 12.30 10.07 1.49
C GLU A 65 10.97 9.96 2.23
N SER A 66 10.90 9.11 3.23
CA SER A 66 9.69 8.98 4.05
C SER A 66 9.60 10.15 5.03
N PRO A 67 8.52 10.91 5.04
CA PRO A 67 8.35 12.00 6.00
C PRO A 67 8.48 11.58 7.46
N ILE A 68 8.07 10.35 7.80
CA ILE A 68 8.24 9.83 9.16
C ILE A 68 9.70 9.45 9.44
N GLY A 69 10.51 9.27 8.38
CA GLY A 69 11.93 9.01 8.53
C GLY A 69 12.29 7.56 8.78
N LYS A 70 11.41 6.63 8.43
CA LYS A 70 11.68 5.19 8.56
C LYS A 70 10.91 4.40 7.52
N ASN A 71 11.39 3.20 7.24
CA ASN A 71 10.66 2.23 6.44
C ASN A 71 9.68 1.48 7.34
N GLY A 72 8.61 0.96 6.73
CA GLY A 72 7.62 0.22 7.48
C GLY A 72 8.02 -1.23 7.75
N THR A 73 7.26 -1.87 8.58
CA THR A 73 7.41 -3.29 8.91
C THR A 73 6.11 -4.03 8.59
N PRO A 74 6.14 -5.37 8.47
CA PRO A 74 4.90 -6.12 8.31
C PRO A 74 3.89 -5.85 9.42
N GLU A 75 4.36 -5.58 10.64
CA GLU A 75 3.52 -5.25 11.78
C GLU A 75 2.78 -3.93 11.59
N ASP A 76 3.39 -2.96 10.92
CA ASP A 76 2.73 -1.70 10.59
C ASP A 76 1.53 -1.92 9.67
N VAL A 77 1.69 -2.78 8.67
CA VAL A 77 0.61 -3.13 7.75
C VAL A 77 -0.46 -3.95 8.48
N ALA A 78 -0.05 -4.89 9.30
CA ALA A 78 -0.96 -5.73 10.07
C ALA A 78 -1.83 -4.90 11.02
N ALA A 79 -1.25 -3.87 11.67
CA ALA A 79 -2.01 -2.99 12.54
C ALA A 79 -3.10 -2.23 11.78
N ALA A 80 -2.81 -1.78 10.56
CA ALA A 80 -3.79 -1.12 9.72
C ALA A 80 -4.92 -2.07 9.32
N ILE A 81 -4.58 -3.29 8.94
CA ILE A 81 -5.56 -4.31 8.56
C ILE A 81 -6.45 -4.66 9.75
N GLU A 82 -5.87 -4.81 10.93
CA GLU A 82 -6.64 -5.09 12.15
C GLU A 82 -7.65 -3.98 12.44
N TYR A 83 -7.23 -2.72 12.37
CA TYR A 83 -8.13 -1.60 12.53
C TYR A 83 -9.31 -1.69 11.55
N LEU A 84 -9.00 -1.90 10.27
CA LEU A 84 -10.02 -1.94 9.22
C LEU A 84 -10.96 -3.14 9.38
N ALA A 85 -10.47 -4.26 9.90
CA ALA A 85 -11.31 -5.44 10.13
C ALA A 85 -12.44 -5.15 11.13
N PHE A 86 -12.21 -4.22 12.06
CA PHE A 86 -13.17 -3.88 13.11
C PHE A 86 -13.75 -2.47 12.95
N ALA A 87 -13.68 -1.89 11.77
CA ALA A 87 -14.19 -0.55 11.47
C ALA A 87 -15.44 -0.64 10.60
N PRO A 88 -16.65 -0.83 11.19
CA PRO A 88 -17.85 -1.20 10.44
C PRO A 88 -18.37 -0.13 9.49
N PHE A 89 -17.94 1.11 9.64
CA PHE A 89 -18.41 2.20 8.79
C PHE A 89 -17.37 2.64 7.75
N VAL A 90 -16.36 1.81 7.51
CA VAL A 90 -15.30 2.08 6.53
C VAL A 90 -15.38 1.07 5.40
N THR A 91 -15.63 1.54 4.19
CA THR A 91 -15.59 0.74 2.98
C THR A 91 -15.27 1.62 1.78
N GLY A 92 -14.79 1.02 0.70
CA GLY A 92 -14.49 1.74 -0.54
C GLY A 92 -13.30 2.68 -0.44
N GLN A 93 -12.49 2.56 0.57
CA GLN A 93 -11.36 3.45 0.81
C GLN A 93 -10.05 2.78 0.46
N VAL A 94 -9.06 3.61 0.17
CA VAL A 94 -7.67 3.17 0.02
C VAL A 94 -6.89 3.76 1.19
N LEU A 95 -6.34 2.89 2.03
CA LEU A 95 -5.52 3.33 3.15
C LEU A 95 -4.05 3.13 2.82
N GLY A 96 -3.33 4.23 2.72
CA GLY A 96 -1.88 4.20 2.54
C GLY A 96 -1.17 3.95 3.87
N VAL A 97 -0.28 2.97 3.87
CA VAL A 97 0.57 2.66 5.03
C VAL A 97 2.01 2.82 4.55
N ASN A 98 2.45 4.08 4.44
CA ASN A 98 3.67 4.41 3.70
C ASN A 98 4.52 5.50 4.38
N GLY A 99 4.22 5.87 5.62
CA GLY A 99 4.97 6.91 6.33
C GLY A 99 4.89 8.29 5.68
N GLY A 100 3.89 8.52 4.83
CA GLY A 100 3.74 9.77 4.09
C GLY A 100 4.51 9.83 2.78
N PHE A 101 5.15 8.72 2.40
CA PHE A 101 5.94 8.64 1.17
C PHE A 101 5.10 8.97 -0.08
N LEU A 102 3.87 8.51 -0.08
CA LEU A 102 2.88 8.82 -1.12
C LEU A 102 1.62 9.37 -0.46
N ILE A 103 1.34 10.62 -0.75
CA ILE A 103 0.14 11.26 -0.21
C ILE A 103 -0.63 12.01 -1.29
#